data_947965763e3e75913354d83929dd797f
#
_entry.id   947965763e3e75913354d83929dd797f
#
_cell.length_a   1.000
_cell.length_b   1.000
_cell.length_c   1.000
_cell.angle_alpha   90.00
_cell.angle_beta   90.00
_cell.angle_gamma   90.00
#
_symmetry.space_group_name_H-M   'P 1'
#
loop_
_entity.id
_entity.type
_entity.pdbx_description
1 polymer ?
#
loop_
_entity_poly.entity_id
_entity_poly.type
_entity_poly.pdbx_seq_one_letter_code
_entity_poly.pdbx_strand_id
1 'polypeptide(L)'
;MKNKFDISVYRYIGISIMAVLGTSAFAQQDSALNRSVTVERDFQPVIQAAGKVSTRPAVVETEIEPTKVEYSEFSADVQPSATFHPLLSQPTRFDASKPYNGYVRGALGHPNTLFDFGYHLDDGKKSILDVYAHHKAEWGLATLSKTKVGLNFTHPFSTCDLYFGVNGGNVYYHKYGHFYDYAAYGVNNRDFGMWEKNKVAYANRQPLTDRDKTALWTAEVFVGVKSNPKQDVQYRVQTGYAIFAKPGAVAEHQLRTHGSFDWHGEEHHVGTNIYMQNNFLQLKGNLTTIPDSLYRSRHSFRIEPYYQYEGKRVRVHVGVNLDVNLGHGQMLSGAKNVSFAPSPHINLEAQIAKQWLTIYANIEGHHGLGSLQEYMEENRYRIIHAGIIEPHCAAYTPVDAEVGFHIRPYRDLLLEIHGGYAYMMHQDVWVASTKDSVLFAPLNLKMMQGDLTYFHADYQRGKIGGQINYHLQDAVRINLSGDYYFWSGDTTVYDRPNWEVALRIDGRINKHWSVYSDNYFAGNRLALSYDGTNYTEHHMKPTIELNAGVEYNMWVGKAARKAKGDSMTLRPEPKPNLTLFLQLNNWLHRKNDIYYGYRSQGINFLLGATFRF
;
A
#
# COMPACT_ATOMS: atom_id res chain seq x y z
N MET A 1 -29.02 32.68 22.66
CA MET A 1 -29.50 32.48 21.27
C MET A 1 -29.12 31.08 20.84
N LYS A 2 -30.08 30.19 20.74
CA LYS A 2 -29.86 28.80 20.34
C LYS A 2 -29.82 28.75 18.80
N ASN A 3 -28.67 28.50 18.20
CA ASN A 3 -28.60 28.16 16.79
C ASN A 3 -29.14 26.75 16.60
N LYS A 4 -30.34 26.66 16.06
CA LYS A 4 -30.88 25.45 15.46
C LYS A 4 -30.10 25.21 14.16
N PHE A 5 -29.10 24.33 14.18
CA PHE A 5 -28.55 23.79 12.96
C PHE A 5 -29.59 22.86 12.33
N ASP A 6 -29.96 23.19 11.10
CA ASP A 6 -31.06 22.60 10.36
C ASP A 6 -30.74 21.17 9.91
N ILE A 7 -31.42 20.21 10.51
CA ILE A 7 -31.31 18.77 10.21
C ILE A 7 -31.66 18.46 8.72
N SER A 8 -32.25 19.44 8.02
CA SER A 8 -32.64 19.29 6.62
C SER A 8 -31.47 19.08 5.66
N VAL A 9 -30.30 19.72 5.90
CA VAL A 9 -29.14 19.61 5.02
C VAL A 9 -28.55 18.20 5.04
N TYR A 10 -28.56 17.52 6.19
CA TYR A 10 -28.04 16.14 6.31
C TYR A 10 -28.95 15.11 5.66
N ARG A 11 -30.26 15.36 5.59
CA ARG A 11 -31.18 14.50 4.84
C ARG A 11 -30.93 14.53 3.34
N TYR A 12 -30.59 15.71 2.78
CA TYR A 12 -30.30 15.83 1.36
C TYR A 12 -28.95 15.22 0.98
N ILE A 13 -27.94 15.30 1.84
CA ILE A 13 -26.63 14.66 1.60
C ILE A 13 -26.75 13.13 1.66
N GLY A 14 -27.49 12.59 2.63
CA GLY A 14 -27.71 11.14 2.73
C GLY A 14 -28.51 10.57 1.53
N ILE A 15 -29.50 11.31 1.05
CA ILE A 15 -30.30 10.93 -0.12
C ILE A 15 -29.49 11.09 -1.41
N SER A 16 -28.64 12.09 -1.52
CA SER A 16 -27.75 12.28 -2.68
C SER A 16 -26.71 11.18 -2.80
N ILE A 17 -26.13 10.71 -1.69
CA ILE A 17 -25.18 9.58 -1.69
C ILE A 17 -25.89 8.27 -2.07
N MET A 18 -27.13 8.04 -1.62
CA MET A 18 -27.93 6.89 -2.06
C MET A 18 -28.39 7.01 -3.52
N ALA A 19 -28.66 8.21 -4.02
CA ALA A 19 -29.06 8.44 -5.41
C ALA A 19 -27.92 8.20 -6.40
N VAL A 20 -26.66 8.53 -6.04
CA VAL A 20 -25.49 8.24 -6.87
C VAL A 20 -25.18 6.74 -6.95
N LEU A 21 -25.55 5.98 -5.91
CA LEU A 21 -25.40 4.52 -5.91
C LEU A 21 -26.54 3.78 -6.61
N GLY A 22 -27.66 4.46 -6.94
CA GLY A 22 -28.87 3.87 -7.53
C GLY A 22 -29.09 4.13 -9.02
N THR A 23 -28.30 4.99 -9.69
CA THR A 23 -28.59 5.45 -11.07
C THR A 23 -27.77 4.81 -12.18
N SER A 24 -27.30 3.60 -12.03
CA SER A 24 -26.70 2.85 -13.15
C SER A 24 -27.67 1.96 -13.93
N ALA A 25 -28.97 2.26 -13.90
CA ALA A 25 -29.94 1.60 -14.76
C ALA A 25 -30.85 2.65 -15.43
N PHE A 26 -30.84 2.62 -16.76
CA PHE A 26 -31.69 3.38 -17.71
C PHE A 26 -31.19 4.75 -18.17
N ALA A 27 -30.38 4.70 -19.22
CA ALA A 27 -30.34 5.77 -20.21
C ALA A 27 -31.30 5.41 -21.34
N GLN A 28 -32.42 6.08 -21.42
CA GLN A 28 -33.23 6.14 -22.63
C GLN A 28 -33.36 7.61 -23.06
N GLN A 29 -33.00 7.79 -24.31
CA GLN A 29 -32.91 9.00 -25.07
C GLN A 29 -34.32 9.64 -25.24
N ASP A 30 -34.46 10.94 -24.93
CA ASP A 30 -35.41 11.76 -25.67
C ASP A 30 -35.02 13.24 -25.72
N SER A 31 -35.35 13.80 -26.85
CA SER A 31 -34.87 15.06 -27.42
C SER A 31 -35.63 16.29 -26.92
N ALA A 32 -34.91 17.38 -26.89
CA ALA A 32 -35.36 18.77 -27.13
C ALA A 32 -36.36 19.40 -26.15
N LEU A 33 -35.86 20.40 -25.42
CA LEU A 33 -36.56 21.70 -25.27
C LEU A 33 -35.60 22.76 -24.70
N ASN A 34 -35.09 23.59 -25.64
CA ASN A 34 -34.36 24.82 -25.35
C ASN A 34 -35.39 25.88 -24.89
N ARG A 35 -35.31 26.32 -23.62
CA ARG A 35 -35.92 27.59 -23.18
C ARG A 35 -34.90 28.34 -22.32
N SER A 36 -34.34 29.39 -22.92
CA SER A 36 -33.60 30.43 -22.19
C SER A 36 -34.61 31.41 -21.57
N VAL A 37 -34.55 31.55 -20.26
CA VAL A 37 -35.26 32.63 -19.56
C VAL A 37 -34.20 33.60 -19.06
N THR A 38 -34.15 34.77 -19.67
CA THR A 38 -33.34 35.92 -19.22
C THR A 38 -34.13 36.65 -18.14
N VAL A 39 -33.64 36.69 -16.92
CA VAL A 39 -34.20 37.52 -15.84
C VAL A 39 -33.26 38.69 -15.63
N GLU A 40 -33.63 39.86 -16.13
CA GLU A 40 -32.99 41.10 -15.78
C GLU A 40 -33.53 41.59 -14.42
N ARG A 41 -32.62 41.79 -13.48
CA ARG A 41 -32.91 42.46 -12.22
C ARG A 41 -32.05 43.73 -12.17
N ASP A 42 -32.75 44.88 -12.15
CA ASP A 42 -32.11 46.16 -11.85
C ASP A 42 -31.60 46.16 -10.40
N PHE A 43 -30.28 46.22 -10.26
CA PHE A 43 -29.62 46.34 -8.97
C PHE A 43 -29.31 47.82 -8.70
N GLN A 44 -30.04 48.42 -7.75
CA GLN A 44 -29.68 49.74 -7.19
C GLN A 44 -28.79 49.55 -5.97
N PRO A 45 -27.51 49.93 -5.98
CA PRO A 45 -26.66 49.86 -4.83
C PRO A 45 -26.98 50.99 -3.84
N VAL A 46 -27.48 50.64 -2.65
CA VAL A 46 -27.56 51.56 -1.53
C VAL A 46 -26.27 51.51 -0.74
N ILE A 47 -25.46 52.55 -0.83
CA ILE A 47 -24.23 52.68 -0.03
C ILE A 47 -24.62 53.20 1.35
N GLN A 48 -24.56 52.33 2.36
CA GLN A 48 -24.59 52.75 3.75
C GLN A 48 -23.20 53.26 4.17
N ALA A 49 -23.16 54.45 4.67
CA ALA A 49 -21.95 55.03 5.23
C ALA A 49 -21.53 54.28 6.49
N ALA A 50 -20.44 53.50 6.40
CA ALA A 50 -19.82 52.86 7.53
C ALA A 50 -19.02 53.86 8.36
N GLY A 51 -19.38 54.05 9.64
CA GLY A 51 -18.60 54.85 10.57
C GLY A 51 -17.21 54.24 10.80
N LYS A 52 -16.17 55.03 10.65
CA LYS A 52 -14.79 54.63 10.94
C LYS A 52 -14.61 54.31 12.41
N VAL A 53 -14.42 53.06 12.72
CA VAL A 53 -13.93 52.65 14.04
C VAL A 53 -12.41 52.73 14.02
N SER A 54 -11.86 53.72 14.74
CA SER A 54 -10.41 53.96 14.83
C SER A 54 -9.81 53.25 16.07
N THR A 55 -9.94 51.93 16.12
CA THR A 55 -9.15 51.13 17.06
C THR A 55 -8.24 50.22 16.25
N ARG A 56 -6.95 50.54 16.22
CA ARG A 56 -5.95 49.61 15.70
C ARG A 56 -5.83 48.48 16.72
N PRO A 57 -6.05 47.21 16.35
CA PRO A 57 -5.69 46.11 17.21
C PRO A 57 -4.17 46.08 17.33
N ALA A 58 -3.66 46.02 18.56
CA ALA A 58 -2.26 45.69 18.78
C ALA A 58 -2.03 44.25 18.33
N VAL A 59 -1.29 44.09 17.27
CA VAL A 59 -0.81 42.76 16.85
C VAL A 59 0.31 42.40 17.82
N VAL A 60 0.01 41.50 18.74
CA VAL A 60 1.05 40.79 19.49
C VAL A 60 1.55 39.73 18.54
N GLU A 61 2.70 39.94 17.95
CA GLU A 61 3.41 38.89 17.22
C GLU A 61 3.87 37.85 18.25
N THR A 62 3.08 36.81 18.42
CA THR A 62 3.57 35.57 19.00
C THR A 62 4.42 34.90 17.91
N GLU A 63 5.73 34.91 18.10
CA GLU A 63 6.62 34.01 17.37
C GLU A 63 6.16 32.57 17.66
N ILE A 64 5.35 32.05 16.77
CA ILE A 64 5.07 30.62 16.73
C ILE A 64 6.27 30.01 16.03
N GLU A 65 7.21 29.44 16.74
CA GLU A 65 8.21 28.57 16.18
C GLU A 65 7.46 27.50 15.36
N PRO A 66 7.72 27.37 14.05
CA PRO A 66 7.09 26.33 13.26
C PRO A 66 7.55 24.99 13.82
N THR A 67 6.64 24.26 14.43
CA THR A 67 6.90 22.88 14.84
C THR A 67 7.18 22.10 13.56
N LYS A 68 8.46 21.77 13.36
CA LYS A 68 8.91 20.94 12.25
C LYS A 68 8.23 19.57 12.44
N VAL A 69 7.16 19.31 11.71
CA VAL A 69 6.53 17.99 11.67
C VAL A 69 7.50 17.10 10.91
N GLU A 70 8.27 16.31 11.63
CA GLU A 70 9.03 15.23 11.03
C GLU A 70 8.03 14.18 10.54
N TYR A 71 7.80 14.18 9.24
CA TYR A 71 7.24 13.01 8.60
C TYR A 71 8.30 11.93 8.71
N SER A 72 8.00 10.87 9.44
CA SER A 72 8.80 9.64 9.33
C SER A 72 8.66 9.18 7.88
N GLU A 73 9.65 9.51 7.06
CA GLU A 73 9.84 8.87 5.77
C GLU A 73 10.19 7.41 6.03
N PHE A 74 9.16 6.60 6.23
CA PHE A 74 9.25 5.24 5.80
C PHE A 74 9.16 5.28 4.28
N SER A 75 10.26 5.52 3.62
CA SER A 75 10.46 5.04 2.28
C SER A 75 10.55 3.52 2.37
N ALA A 76 9.43 2.85 2.57
CA ALA A 76 9.31 1.53 2.02
C ALA A 76 9.56 1.76 0.53
N ASP A 77 10.62 1.20 -0.02
CA ASP A 77 10.73 1.00 -1.45
C ASP A 77 9.46 0.24 -1.87
N VAL A 78 8.43 1.01 -2.15
CA VAL A 78 7.26 0.50 -2.82
C VAL A 78 7.75 0.33 -4.24
N GLN A 79 8.37 -0.80 -4.51
CA GLN A 79 8.51 -1.24 -5.89
C GLN A 79 7.10 -1.16 -6.46
N PRO A 80 6.88 -0.41 -7.54
CA PRO A 80 5.63 -0.49 -8.25
C PRO A 80 5.52 -1.91 -8.80
N SER A 81 5.11 -2.85 -7.94
CA SER A 81 4.77 -4.15 -8.43
C SER A 81 3.55 -3.91 -9.28
N ALA A 82 3.72 -4.08 -10.58
CA ALA A 82 2.61 -4.07 -11.52
C ALA A 82 1.69 -5.30 -11.32
N THR A 83 1.80 -5.93 -10.18
CA THR A 83 0.97 -7.01 -9.71
C THR A 83 -0.27 -6.41 -9.05
N PHE A 84 -1.40 -6.84 -9.54
CA PHE A 84 -2.69 -6.53 -8.93
C PHE A 84 -2.71 -7.00 -7.47
N HIS A 85 -2.81 -6.07 -6.55
CA HIS A 85 -3.09 -6.35 -5.14
C HIS A 85 -4.49 -5.86 -4.81
N PRO A 86 -5.42 -6.75 -4.42
CA PRO A 86 -6.72 -6.31 -3.93
C PRO A 86 -6.55 -5.29 -2.82
N LEU A 87 -7.20 -4.15 -2.95
CA LEU A 87 -7.18 -3.13 -1.90
C LEU A 87 -7.85 -3.72 -0.65
N LEU A 88 -7.11 -3.75 0.43
CA LEU A 88 -7.69 -4.04 1.73
C LEU A 88 -8.38 -2.76 2.23
N SER A 89 -9.66 -2.87 2.52
CA SER A 89 -10.40 -1.79 3.16
C SER A 89 -9.66 -1.27 4.39
N GLN A 90 -9.35 0.01 4.41
CA GLN A 90 -8.68 0.66 5.53
C GLN A 90 -9.71 1.38 6.40
N PRO A 91 -9.57 1.34 7.73
CA PRO A 91 -10.46 2.09 8.61
C PRO A 91 -10.35 3.59 8.36
N THR A 92 -11.45 4.29 8.60
CA THR A 92 -11.54 5.74 8.47
C THR A 92 -10.52 6.43 9.37
N ARG A 93 -9.61 7.20 8.79
CA ARG A 93 -8.60 7.97 9.54
C ARG A 93 -9.04 9.43 9.67
N PHE A 94 -9.99 9.71 10.54
CA PHE A 94 -10.16 11.07 11.03
C PHE A 94 -9.21 11.29 12.20
N ASP A 95 -8.30 12.27 12.07
CA ASP A 95 -7.23 12.53 13.03
C ASP A 95 -7.70 12.55 14.47
N ALA A 96 -7.34 11.51 15.19
CA ALA A 96 -7.22 11.61 16.61
C ALA A 96 -5.79 12.08 16.89
N SER A 97 -5.56 13.38 17.05
CA SER A 97 -4.30 13.87 17.64
C SER A 97 -4.13 13.15 18.99
N LYS A 98 -3.04 12.46 19.15
CA LYS A 98 -2.75 11.44 20.15
C LYS A 98 -2.99 11.90 21.60
N PRO A 99 -3.98 11.37 22.32
CA PRO A 99 -3.95 11.40 23.77
C PRO A 99 -3.66 10.03 24.39
N TYR A 100 -3.44 8.98 23.57
CA TYR A 100 -3.33 7.62 24.06
C TYR A 100 -1.97 7.02 23.70
N ASN A 101 -1.38 6.31 24.65
CA ASN A 101 -0.09 5.65 24.48
C ASN A 101 -0.22 4.27 23.83
N GLY A 102 -1.41 3.71 23.84
CA GLY A 102 -1.61 2.39 23.27
C GLY A 102 -3.01 2.15 22.74
N TYR A 103 -3.14 1.06 22.01
CA TYR A 103 -4.44 0.57 21.56
C TYR A 103 -4.45 -0.96 21.46
N VAL A 104 -5.63 -1.50 21.64
CA VAL A 104 -5.98 -2.88 21.29
C VAL A 104 -7.14 -2.85 20.33
N ARG A 105 -7.04 -3.54 19.22
CA ARG A 105 -8.09 -3.69 18.22
C ARG A 105 -8.33 -5.17 17.99
N GLY A 106 -9.58 -5.59 18.13
CA GLY A 106 -10.01 -6.95 17.84
C GLY A 106 -11.23 -6.95 16.95
N ALA A 107 -11.30 -7.86 16.00
CA ALA A 107 -12.45 -8.06 15.16
C ALA A 107 -12.64 -9.52 14.79
N LEU A 108 -13.91 -9.92 14.73
CA LEU A 108 -14.34 -11.22 14.29
C LEU A 108 -15.33 -11.05 13.13
N GLY A 109 -15.29 -11.94 12.18
CA GLY A 109 -16.16 -11.90 11.02
C GLY A 109 -16.16 -13.21 10.25
N HIS A 110 -16.65 -13.17 9.04
CA HIS A 110 -16.64 -14.32 8.15
C HIS A 110 -16.07 -13.91 6.79
N PRO A 111 -15.03 -14.59 6.31
CA PRO A 111 -14.22 -15.62 6.96
C PRO A 111 -13.01 -15.04 7.70
N ASN A 112 -13.02 -13.78 8.11
CA ASN A 112 -11.85 -13.01 8.55
C ASN A 112 -11.83 -12.81 10.07
N THR A 113 -10.62 -12.74 10.63
CA THR A 113 -10.34 -12.26 11.99
C THR A 113 -9.19 -11.28 11.98
N LEU A 114 -9.19 -10.37 12.92
CA LEU A 114 -8.17 -9.34 13.08
C LEU A 114 -7.85 -9.15 14.56
N PHE A 115 -6.58 -9.05 14.89
CA PHE A 115 -6.09 -8.59 16.17
C PHE A 115 -4.90 -7.67 15.96
N ASP A 116 -4.98 -6.45 16.48
CA ASP A 116 -3.89 -5.49 16.45
C ASP A 116 -3.67 -4.95 17.86
N PHE A 117 -2.42 -4.85 18.25
CA PHE A 117 -1.96 -4.22 19.48
C PHE A 117 -0.83 -3.26 19.14
N GLY A 118 -0.85 -2.07 19.70
CA GLY A 118 0.22 -1.11 19.63
C GLY A 118 0.37 -0.38 20.95
N TYR A 119 1.61 -0.22 21.40
CA TYR A 119 1.93 0.52 22.59
C TYR A 119 3.17 1.38 22.35
N HIS A 120 3.05 2.66 22.63
CA HIS A 120 4.09 3.67 22.50
C HIS A 120 4.34 4.28 23.87
N LEU A 121 5.51 4.08 24.41
CA LEU A 121 5.97 4.68 25.65
C LEU A 121 7.02 5.74 25.31
N ASP A 122 6.68 6.99 25.50
CA ASP A 122 7.59 8.12 25.43
C ASP A 122 7.58 8.81 26.80
N ASP A 123 8.69 8.73 27.52
CA ASP A 123 8.84 9.38 28.82
C ASP A 123 9.17 10.88 28.69
N GLY A 124 9.25 11.39 27.45
CA GLY A 124 9.54 12.78 27.10
C GLY A 124 10.95 13.24 27.45
N LYS A 125 11.80 12.38 28.01
CA LYS A 125 13.13 12.76 28.51
C LYS A 125 14.27 11.81 28.16
N LYS A 126 14.01 10.52 28.00
CA LYS A 126 15.10 9.53 27.94
C LYS A 126 14.96 8.48 26.86
N SER A 127 13.78 7.90 26.65
CA SER A 127 13.69 6.76 25.76
C SER A 127 12.29 6.59 25.19
N ILE A 128 12.21 6.06 24.00
CA ILE A 128 10.98 5.69 23.33
C ILE A 128 10.96 4.17 23.15
N LEU A 129 9.87 3.54 23.54
CA LEU A 129 9.63 2.12 23.34
C LEU A 129 8.33 1.92 22.58
N ASP A 130 8.41 1.29 21.42
CA ASP A 130 7.28 0.87 20.61
C ASP A 130 7.16 -0.65 20.64
N VAL A 131 5.99 -1.15 20.99
CA VAL A 131 5.66 -2.57 20.94
C VAL A 131 4.42 -2.74 20.09
N TYR A 132 4.44 -3.69 19.17
CA TYR A 132 3.28 -3.97 18.34
C TYR A 132 3.10 -5.46 18.07
N ALA A 133 1.85 -5.84 17.86
CA ALA A 133 1.46 -7.16 17.38
C ALA A 133 0.29 -7.02 16.41
N HIS A 134 0.42 -7.64 15.24
CA HIS A 134 -0.62 -7.68 14.23
C HIS A 134 -0.91 -9.12 13.88
N HIS A 135 -2.17 -9.49 13.88
CA HIS A 135 -2.63 -10.78 13.41
C HIS A 135 -3.86 -10.61 12.54
N LYS A 136 -3.79 -11.15 11.33
CA LYS A 136 -4.93 -11.24 10.43
C LYS A 136 -5.04 -12.68 9.93
N ALA A 137 -6.23 -13.25 10.04
CA ALA A 137 -6.49 -14.57 9.48
C ALA A 137 -7.75 -14.57 8.61
N GLU A 138 -7.70 -15.39 7.58
CA GLU A 138 -8.77 -15.69 6.64
C GLU A 138 -8.97 -17.20 6.65
N TRP A 139 -10.20 -17.66 6.82
CA TRP A 139 -10.52 -19.08 6.94
C TRP A 139 -11.17 -19.61 5.66
N GLY A 140 -11.18 -20.92 5.51
CA GLY A 140 -11.80 -21.57 4.36
C GLY A 140 -10.79 -22.12 3.37
N LEU A 141 -11.16 -22.21 2.10
CA LEU A 141 -10.28 -22.74 1.06
C LEU A 141 -9.02 -21.87 0.87
N ALA A 142 -9.22 -20.56 0.85
CA ALA A 142 -8.16 -19.56 0.73
C ALA A 142 -7.52 -19.21 2.09
N THR A 143 -7.35 -20.21 2.97
CA THR A 143 -6.78 -19.96 4.29
C THR A 143 -5.49 -19.15 4.20
N LEU A 144 -5.46 -18.05 4.94
CA LEU A 144 -4.29 -17.20 5.12
C LEU A 144 -4.25 -16.74 6.57
N SER A 145 -3.09 -16.86 7.20
CA SER A 145 -2.83 -16.27 8.52
C SER A 145 -1.51 -15.51 8.46
N LYS A 146 -1.54 -14.24 8.82
CA LYS A 146 -0.36 -13.38 8.91
C LYS A 146 -0.25 -12.86 10.33
N THR A 147 0.89 -13.10 10.95
CA THR A 147 1.22 -12.56 12.27
C THR A 147 2.52 -11.79 12.17
N LYS A 148 2.56 -10.59 12.73
CA LYS A 148 3.78 -9.79 12.88
C LYS A 148 3.82 -9.28 14.32
N VAL A 149 4.98 -9.38 14.94
CA VAL A 149 5.25 -8.82 16.27
C VAL A 149 6.57 -8.07 16.23
N GLY A 150 6.67 -7.02 16.99
CA GLY A 150 7.92 -6.28 17.04
C GLY A 150 8.04 -5.38 18.26
N LEU A 151 9.28 -5.06 18.55
CA LEU A 151 9.69 -4.13 19.59
C LEU A 151 10.76 -3.23 19.03
N ASN A 152 10.56 -1.91 19.13
CA ASN A 152 11.55 -0.91 18.74
C ASN A 152 11.85 -0.05 19.96
N PHE A 153 13.12 0.22 20.20
CA PHE A 153 13.59 1.04 21.29
C PHE A 153 14.51 2.12 20.73
N THR A 154 14.31 3.36 21.16
CA THR A 154 15.16 4.50 20.80
C THR A 154 15.60 5.20 22.06
N HIS A 155 16.90 5.44 22.19
CA HIS A 155 17.48 6.21 23.28
C HIS A 155 18.19 7.46 22.73
N PRO A 156 17.69 8.67 23.03
CA PRO A 156 18.31 9.90 22.58
C PRO A 156 19.53 10.24 23.47
N PHE A 157 20.65 10.54 22.81
CA PHE A 157 21.82 11.17 23.39
C PHE A 157 21.86 12.65 22.99
N SER A 158 22.81 13.40 23.50
CA SER A 158 22.94 14.83 23.18
C SER A 158 23.23 15.11 21.70
N THR A 159 23.91 14.20 21.01
CA THR A 159 24.36 14.38 19.63
C THR A 159 23.71 13.42 18.63
N CYS A 160 23.18 12.31 19.10
CA CYS A 160 22.57 11.29 18.25
C CYS A 160 21.54 10.46 19.02
N ASP A 161 20.68 9.77 18.30
CA ASP A 161 19.77 8.78 18.83
C ASP A 161 20.27 7.38 18.45
N LEU A 162 20.40 6.51 19.43
CA LEU A 162 20.62 5.09 19.22
C LEU A 162 19.29 4.38 19.23
N TYR A 163 19.05 3.54 18.24
CA TYR A 163 17.84 2.72 18.18
C TYR A 163 18.14 1.28 17.83
N PHE A 164 17.34 0.38 18.35
CA PHE A 164 17.37 -1.03 17.98
C PHE A 164 15.96 -1.60 17.91
N GLY A 165 15.80 -2.68 17.17
CA GLY A 165 14.52 -3.37 17.08
C GLY A 165 14.67 -4.85 16.87
N VAL A 166 13.61 -5.55 17.27
CA VAL A 166 13.43 -6.98 17.05
C VAL A 166 12.05 -7.19 16.47
N ASN A 167 11.98 -7.79 15.29
CA ASN A 167 10.74 -8.07 14.59
C ASN A 167 10.64 -9.56 14.28
N GLY A 168 9.45 -10.10 14.33
CA GLY A 168 9.18 -11.48 13.95
C GLY A 168 7.85 -11.60 13.24
N GLY A 169 7.73 -12.59 12.38
CA GLY A 169 6.51 -12.82 11.64
C GLY A 169 6.33 -14.26 11.20
N ASN A 170 5.08 -14.58 10.94
CA ASN A 170 4.70 -15.85 10.33
C ASN A 170 3.60 -15.61 9.32
N VAL A 171 3.74 -16.23 8.16
CA VAL A 171 2.69 -16.28 7.14
C VAL A 171 2.38 -17.73 6.85
N TYR A 172 1.17 -18.15 7.18
CA TYR A 172 0.66 -19.48 6.88
C TYR A 172 -0.47 -19.37 5.86
N TYR A 173 -0.42 -20.17 4.82
CA TYR A 173 -1.45 -20.16 3.78
C TYR A 173 -1.61 -21.52 3.11
N HIS A 174 -2.80 -21.71 2.52
CA HIS A 174 -3.06 -22.81 1.62
C HIS A 174 -2.96 -22.34 0.18
N LYS A 175 -2.28 -23.11 -0.66
CA LYS A 175 -2.44 -23.00 -2.11
C LYS A 175 -3.79 -23.60 -2.48
N TYR A 176 -4.64 -22.80 -3.04
CA TYR A 176 -5.90 -23.25 -3.61
C TYR A 176 -6.00 -22.68 -5.01
N GLY A 177 -6.63 -23.39 -5.92
CA GLY A 177 -6.80 -22.88 -7.28
C GLY A 177 -7.98 -23.53 -7.97
N HIS A 178 -8.40 -22.93 -9.05
CA HIS A 178 -9.44 -23.46 -9.94
C HIS A 178 -9.02 -24.70 -10.71
N PHE A 179 -7.76 -25.05 -10.65
CA PHE A 179 -7.17 -26.15 -11.36
C PHE A 179 -7.63 -27.52 -10.85
N TYR A 180 -8.22 -27.55 -9.65
CA TYR A 180 -8.92 -28.75 -9.24
C TYR A 180 -10.18 -28.86 -10.09
N ASP A 181 -10.26 -29.88 -10.94
CA ASP A 181 -11.43 -30.16 -11.75
C ASP A 181 -12.60 -30.56 -10.86
N TYR A 182 -13.28 -29.55 -10.33
CA TYR A 182 -14.47 -29.76 -9.51
C TYR A 182 -15.62 -30.39 -10.32
N ALA A 183 -15.59 -30.31 -11.66
CA ALA A 183 -16.55 -30.97 -12.51
C ALA A 183 -16.38 -32.50 -12.50
N ALA A 184 -15.13 -32.99 -12.40
CA ALA A 184 -14.85 -34.41 -12.20
C ALA A 184 -15.41 -34.96 -10.88
N TYR A 185 -15.66 -34.09 -9.91
CA TYR A 185 -16.26 -34.44 -8.61
C TYR A 185 -17.76 -34.10 -8.51
N GLY A 186 -18.43 -33.78 -9.62
CA GLY A 186 -19.88 -33.48 -9.66
C GLY A 186 -20.24 -32.13 -9.03
N VAL A 187 -19.31 -31.25 -8.79
CA VAL A 187 -19.55 -29.92 -8.20
C VAL A 187 -19.53 -28.86 -9.32
N ASN A 188 -20.69 -28.33 -9.64
CA ASN A 188 -20.82 -27.24 -10.61
C ASN A 188 -20.14 -25.96 -10.10
N ASN A 189 -19.38 -25.29 -10.98
CA ASN A 189 -18.68 -24.02 -10.72
C ASN A 189 -19.60 -22.86 -10.22
N ARG A 190 -20.91 -23.01 -10.35
CA ARG A 190 -21.92 -22.05 -9.85
C ARG A 190 -22.19 -22.14 -8.35
N ASP A 191 -21.74 -23.21 -7.70
CA ASP A 191 -22.21 -23.60 -6.36
C ASP A 191 -21.26 -23.24 -5.22
N PHE A 192 -20.23 -22.43 -5.47
CA PHE A 192 -19.26 -22.01 -4.47
C PHE A 192 -19.81 -21.06 -3.39
N GLY A 193 -21.10 -20.86 -3.31
CA GLY A 193 -21.75 -19.95 -2.34
C GLY A 193 -22.40 -20.60 -1.14
N MET A 194 -22.54 -21.93 -1.11
CA MET A 194 -23.34 -22.58 -0.06
C MET A 194 -22.49 -23.55 0.78
N TRP A 195 -22.57 -23.39 2.10
CA TRP A 195 -21.86 -24.18 3.10
C TRP A 195 -22.01 -25.70 2.96
N GLU A 196 -23.18 -26.18 2.58
CA GLU A 196 -23.43 -27.62 2.46
C GLU A 196 -22.79 -28.25 1.22
N LYS A 197 -22.70 -27.54 0.12
CA LYS A 197 -22.05 -28.00 -1.11
C LYS A 197 -20.52 -28.04 -0.96
N ASN A 198 -19.96 -27.17 -0.14
CA ASN A 198 -18.55 -27.24 0.21
C ASN A 198 -18.20 -28.51 1.00
N LYS A 199 -19.12 -29.08 1.77
CA LYS A 199 -18.90 -30.36 2.49
C LYS A 199 -18.69 -31.52 1.53
N VAL A 200 -19.43 -31.58 0.43
CA VAL A 200 -19.29 -32.65 -0.55
C VAL A 200 -17.97 -32.53 -1.30
N ALA A 201 -17.59 -31.31 -1.69
CA ALA A 201 -16.28 -31.04 -2.29
C ALA A 201 -15.13 -31.35 -1.32
N TYR A 202 -15.31 -31.07 -0.02
CA TYR A 202 -14.34 -31.41 1.03
C TYR A 202 -14.28 -32.91 1.33
N ALA A 203 -15.40 -33.60 1.31
CA ALA A 203 -15.47 -35.04 1.63
C ALA A 203 -14.85 -35.91 0.53
N ASN A 204 -14.94 -35.48 -0.71
CA ASN A 204 -14.38 -36.21 -1.87
C ASN A 204 -12.97 -35.75 -2.27
N ARG A 205 -12.48 -34.68 -1.64
CA ARG A 205 -11.15 -34.14 -1.89
C ARG A 205 -10.12 -35.00 -1.13
N GLN A 206 -9.07 -35.38 -1.82
CA GLN A 206 -7.89 -35.88 -1.11
C GLN A 206 -7.47 -34.79 -0.10
N PRO A 207 -7.13 -35.17 1.14
CA PRO A 207 -6.72 -34.19 2.15
C PRO A 207 -5.60 -33.33 1.59
N LEU A 208 -5.65 -32.02 1.86
CA LEU A 208 -4.59 -31.08 1.50
C LEU A 208 -3.25 -31.69 1.87
N THR A 209 -2.41 -31.92 0.89
CA THR A 209 -1.07 -32.44 1.10
C THR A 209 -0.22 -31.36 1.78
N ASP A 210 0.89 -31.73 2.40
CA ASP A 210 1.83 -30.76 2.97
C ASP A 210 2.39 -29.79 1.93
N ARG A 211 2.30 -30.17 0.66
CA ARG A 211 2.62 -29.32 -0.47
C ARG A 211 1.67 -28.11 -0.61
N ASP A 212 0.38 -28.29 -0.32
CA ASP A 212 -0.63 -27.24 -0.44
C ASP A 212 -0.61 -26.26 0.74
N LYS A 213 0.03 -26.67 1.84
CA LYS A 213 0.19 -25.86 3.03
C LYS A 213 1.59 -25.26 3.09
N THR A 214 1.67 -24.00 3.30
CA THR A 214 2.96 -23.30 3.40
C THR A 214 3.00 -22.43 4.63
N ALA A 215 4.06 -22.60 5.43
CA ALA A 215 4.38 -21.72 6.55
C ALA A 215 5.72 -21.03 6.27
N LEU A 216 5.72 -19.72 6.28
CA LEU A 216 6.89 -18.88 6.10
C LEU A 216 7.15 -18.12 7.39
N TRP A 217 8.38 -18.09 7.82
CA TRP A 217 8.80 -17.43 9.07
C TRP A 217 9.81 -16.33 8.75
N THR A 218 9.66 -15.20 9.43
CA THR A 218 10.62 -14.10 9.38
C THR A 218 11.05 -13.74 10.79
N ALA A 219 12.31 -13.42 10.97
CA ALA A 219 12.84 -12.81 12.19
C ALA A 219 13.91 -11.80 11.80
N GLU A 220 13.92 -10.66 12.46
CA GLU A 220 14.86 -9.57 12.19
C GLU A 220 15.30 -8.93 13.48
N VAL A 221 16.59 -8.62 13.57
CA VAL A 221 17.18 -7.79 14.62
C VAL A 221 17.98 -6.70 13.94
N PHE A 222 17.80 -5.46 14.34
CA PHE A 222 18.56 -4.34 13.79
C PHE A 222 19.00 -3.37 14.89
N VAL A 223 20.06 -2.64 14.59
CA VAL A 223 20.57 -1.52 15.39
C VAL A 223 20.92 -0.38 14.46
N GLY A 224 20.69 0.83 14.89
CA GLY A 224 20.99 2.01 14.12
C GLY A 224 21.29 3.23 14.98
N VAL A 225 21.88 4.21 14.35
CA VAL A 225 22.17 5.52 14.92
C VAL A 225 21.71 6.59 13.93
N LYS A 226 21.08 7.63 14.43
CA LYS A 226 20.73 8.82 13.66
C LYS A 226 21.20 10.08 14.38
N SER A 227 21.64 11.08 13.63
CA SER A 227 22.03 12.37 14.18
C SER A 227 20.85 13.12 14.77
N ASN A 228 21.14 14.07 15.65
CA ASN A 228 20.15 15.02 16.11
C ASN A 228 19.75 15.96 14.95
N PRO A 229 18.46 16.28 14.72
CA PRO A 229 17.99 17.16 13.64
C PRO A 229 18.59 18.59 13.65
N LYS A 230 19.18 19.01 14.75
CA LYS A 230 19.80 20.34 14.89
C LYS A 230 21.22 20.44 14.33
N GLN A 231 21.78 19.35 13.85
CA GLN A 231 23.14 19.33 13.30
C GLN A 231 23.13 19.68 11.82
N ASP A 232 24.15 20.41 11.37
CA ASP A 232 24.33 20.77 9.95
C ASP A 232 24.57 19.52 9.09
N VAL A 233 25.18 18.49 9.66
CA VAL A 233 25.36 17.18 9.03
C VAL A 233 24.40 16.20 9.68
N GLN A 234 23.44 15.77 8.93
CA GLN A 234 22.52 14.73 9.33
C GLN A 234 22.98 13.38 8.79
N TYR A 235 22.91 12.38 9.63
CA TYR A 235 23.24 11.01 9.23
C TYR A 235 22.31 10.01 9.89
N ARG A 236 22.06 8.93 9.19
CA ARG A 236 21.41 7.73 9.71
C ARG A 236 22.17 6.52 9.20
N VAL A 237 22.52 5.62 10.08
CA VAL A 237 23.12 4.33 9.72
C VAL A 237 22.40 3.25 10.50
N GLN A 238 21.93 2.24 9.81
CA GLN A 238 21.27 1.09 10.39
C GLN A 238 21.85 -0.18 9.78
N THR A 239 22.11 -1.16 10.61
CA THR A 239 22.42 -2.52 10.16
C THR A 239 21.51 -3.52 10.84
N GLY A 240 21.10 -4.54 10.11
CA GLY A 240 20.19 -5.55 10.62
C GLY A 240 20.49 -6.91 10.02
N TYR A 241 20.18 -7.93 10.81
CA TYR A 241 20.23 -9.30 10.38
C TYR A 241 18.81 -9.89 10.40
N ALA A 242 18.40 -10.44 9.26
CA ALA A 242 17.09 -11.06 9.10
C ALA A 242 17.23 -12.51 8.62
N ILE A 243 16.27 -13.32 9.01
CA ILE A 243 16.11 -14.70 8.53
C ILE A 243 14.70 -14.81 7.94
N PHE A 244 14.62 -15.32 6.72
CA PHE A 244 13.39 -15.79 6.10
C PHE A 244 13.48 -17.30 5.93
N ALA A 245 12.48 -18.06 6.36
CA ALA A 245 12.56 -19.51 6.30
C ALA A 245 11.22 -20.17 5.95
N LYS A 246 11.29 -21.20 5.11
CA LYS A 246 10.29 -22.26 5.02
C LYS A 246 10.86 -23.48 5.72
N PRO A 247 10.33 -23.87 6.91
CA PRO A 247 10.85 -24.99 7.67
C PRO A 247 10.96 -26.28 6.85
N GLY A 248 12.07 -26.96 6.99
CA GLY A 248 12.34 -28.22 6.27
C GLY A 248 12.74 -28.07 4.79
N ALA A 249 12.72 -26.86 4.22
CA ALA A 249 13.04 -26.63 2.82
C ALA A 249 14.20 -25.64 2.63
N VAL A 250 14.05 -24.41 3.11
CA VAL A 250 15.01 -23.34 2.83
C VAL A 250 15.05 -22.33 3.98
N ALA A 251 16.24 -21.76 4.20
CA ALA A 251 16.42 -20.55 4.99
C ALA A 251 17.29 -19.57 4.21
N GLU A 252 16.89 -18.31 4.17
CA GLU A 252 17.64 -17.21 3.63
C GLU A 252 18.07 -16.29 4.78
N HIS A 253 19.36 -16.11 4.93
CA HIS A 253 19.98 -15.21 5.89
C HIS A 253 20.31 -13.91 5.19
N GLN A 254 19.88 -12.78 5.74
CA GLN A 254 20.01 -11.47 5.13
C GLN A 254 20.76 -10.54 6.07
N LEU A 255 21.83 -9.91 5.61
CA LEU A 255 22.47 -8.80 6.28
C LEU A 255 22.15 -7.53 5.49
N ARG A 256 21.43 -6.61 6.11
CA ARG A 256 20.97 -5.35 5.49
C ARG A 256 21.63 -4.17 6.19
N THR A 257 22.17 -3.25 5.42
CA THR A 257 22.74 -2.01 5.95
C THR A 257 22.24 -0.84 5.13
N HIS A 258 21.70 0.16 5.80
CA HIS A 258 21.25 1.41 5.23
C HIS A 258 22.06 2.55 5.83
N GLY A 259 22.55 3.45 5.02
CA GLY A 259 23.22 4.66 5.43
C GLY A 259 22.68 5.86 4.67
N SER A 260 22.46 6.98 5.35
CA SER A 260 22.23 8.27 4.71
C SER A 260 23.12 9.31 5.37
N PHE A 261 23.70 10.17 4.57
CA PHE A 261 24.48 11.33 4.99
C PHE A 261 24.00 12.53 4.20
N ASP A 262 23.66 13.60 4.89
CA ASP A 262 23.13 14.81 4.30
C ASP A 262 23.75 16.02 4.99
N TRP A 263 24.35 16.91 4.22
CA TRP A 263 24.76 18.22 4.68
C TRP A 263 23.68 19.24 4.36
N HIS A 264 23.13 19.87 5.38
CA HIS A 264 22.05 20.84 5.29
C HIS A 264 22.62 22.25 5.30
N GLY A 265 22.51 22.96 4.16
CA GLY A 265 22.58 24.40 4.09
C GLY A 265 21.18 25.03 4.20
N GLU A 266 21.08 26.34 4.07
CA GLU A 266 19.77 27.03 4.15
C GLU A 266 18.80 26.63 3.04
N GLU A 267 19.27 26.54 1.80
CA GLU A 267 18.49 26.17 0.62
C GLU A 267 19.13 25.01 -0.19
N HIS A 268 20.33 24.61 0.18
CA HIS A 268 21.14 23.64 -0.56
C HIS A 268 21.51 22.45 0.33
N HIS A 269 21.22 21.26 -0.13
CA HIS A 269 21.56 20.02 0.55
C HIS A 269 22.40 19.15 -0.39
N VAL A 270 23.42 18.53 0.14
CA VAL A 270 24.26 17.57 -0.59
C VAL A 270 24.37 16.32 0.25
N GLY A 271 24.02 15.19 -0.32
CA GLY A 271 23.99 13.97 0.44
C GLY A 271 24.30 12.73 -0.37
N THR A 272 24.27 11.61 0.33
CA THR A 272 24.37 10.29 -0.25
C THR A 272 23.55 9.28 0.54
N ASN A 273 22.81 8.44 -0.15
CA ASN A 273 22.18 7.25 0.40
C ASN A 273 23.01 6.03 0.02
N ILE A 274 23.17 5.12 0.97
CA ILE A 274 23.90 3.86 0.79
C ILE A 274 22.99 2.73 1.22
N TYR A 275 22.86 1.73 0.38
CA TYR A 275 22.12 0.53 0.68
C TYR A 275 22.96 -0.69 0.34
N MET A 276 23.03 -1.64 1.27
CA MET A 276 23.73 -2.90 1.07
C MET A 276 22.86 -4.04 1.60
N GLN A 277 22.66 -5.05 0.79
CA GLN A 277 21.95 -6.26 1.17
C GLN A 277 22.75 -7.49 0.75
N ASN A 278 23.01 -8.36 1.70
CA ASN A 278 23.73 -9.61 1.48
C ASN A 278 22.79 -10.76 1.85
N ASN A 279 22.45 -11.58 0.88
CA ASN A 279 21.57 -12.72 1.03
C ASN A 279 22.37 -14.02 0.89
N PHE A 280 22.21 -14.92 1.87
CA PHE A 280 22.85 -16.24 1.89
C PHE A 280 21.78 -17.30 2.01
N LEU A 281 21.73 -18.23 1.05
CA LEU A 281 20.72 -19.26 1.00
C LEU A 281 21.22 -20.59 1.58
N GLN A 282 20.45 -21.16 2.49
CA GLN A 282 20.67 -22.49 3.04
C GLN A 282 19.54 -23.41 2.61
N LEU A 283 19.83 -24.43 1.82
CA LEU A 283 18.88 -25.44 1.37
C LEU A 283 18.83 -26.61 2.34
N LYS A 284 17.64 -27.19 2.53
CA LYS A 284 17.40 -28.34 3.41
C LYS A 284 16.51 -29.37 2.72
N GLY A 285 16.58 -30.62 3.16
CA GLY A 285 15.72 -31.69 2.66
C GLY A 285 15.94 -32.00 1.18
N ASN A 286 14.85 -32.22 0.45
CA ASN A 286 14.89 -32.58 -0.96
C ASN A 286 15.47 -31.47 -1.88
N LEU A 287 15.62 -30.25 -1.36
CA LEU A 287 16.22 -29.15 -2.09
C LEU A 287 17.75 -29.21 -2.13
N THR A 288 18.38 -30.08 -1.34
CA THR A 288 19.85 -30.29 -1.38
C THR A 288 20.32 -30.90 -2.68
N THR A 289 19.43 -31.49 -3.49
CA THR A 289 19.76 -32.05 -4.81
C THR A 289 19.84 -30.99 -5.91
N ILE A 290 19.49 -29.74 -5.61
CA ILE A 290 19.68 -28.62 -6.53
C ILE A 290 21.18 -28.39 -6.72
N PRO A 291 21.67 -28.30 -7.99
CA PRO A 291 23.10 -28.15 -8.27
C PRO A 291 23.72 -26.96 -7.52
N ASP A 292 24.95 -27.12 -7.06
CA ASP A 292 25.70 -26.05 -6.37
C ASP A 292 25.95 -24.81 -7.24
N SER A 293 25.79 -24.94 -8.56
CA SER A 293 25.86 -23.85 -9.52
C SER A 293 24.70 -22.84 -9.42
N LEU A 294 23.62 -23.19 -8.70
CA LEU A 294 22.46 -22.30 -8.54
C LEU A 294 22.65 -21.36 -7.37
N TYR A 295 21.73 -20.40 -7.25
CA TYR A 295 21.77 -19.32 -6.26
C TYR A 295 22.15 -19.80 -4.86
N ARG A 296 23.30 -19.32 -4.33
CA ARG A 296 23.77 -19.58 -2.98
C ARG A 296 23.96 -18.30 -2.17
N SER A 297 24.40 -17.24 -2.84
CA SER A 297 24.49 -15.92 -2.22
C SER A 297 24.28 -14.83 -3.26
N ARG A 298 23.81 -13.70 -2.79
CA ARG A 298 23.64 -12.50 -3.57
C ARG A 298 23.97 -11.29 -2.73
N HIS A 299 24.73 -10.39 -3.33
CA HIS A 299 25.18 -9.17 -2.72
C HIS A 299 24.73 -8.01 -3.58
N SER A 300 23.97 -7.11 -3.03
CA SER A 300 23.50 -5.89 -3.69
C SER A 300 24.02 -4.69 -2.96
N PHE A 301 24.57 -3.77 -3.70
CA PHE A 301 25.09 -2.51 -3.20
C PHE A 301 24.55 -1.38 -4.06
N ARG A 302 23.94 -0.37 -3.43
CA ARG A 302 23.47 0.86 -4.07
C ARG A 302 24.11 2.04 -3.37
N ILE A 303 24.60 2.97 -4.13
CA ILE A 303 24.96 4.30 -3.67
C ILE A 303 24.24 5.34 -4.51
N GLU A 304 23.66 6.32 -3.86
CA GLU A 304 22.96 7.42 -4.47
C GLU A 304 23.54 8.74 -3.97
N PRO A 305 24.53 9.31 -4.64
CA PRO A 305 24.88 10.70 -4.42
C PRO A 305 23.79 11.61 -4.97
N TYR A 306 23.44 12.65 -4.22
CA TYR A 306 22.42 13.60 -4.64
C TYR A 306 22.72 15.03 -4.22
N TYR A 307 22.10 15.94 -4.94
CA TYR A 307 22.01 17.35 -4.62
C TYR A 307 20.53 17.74 -4.58
N GLN A 308 20.16 18.53 -3.56
CA GLN A 308 18.81 19.03 -3.39
C GLN A 308 18.85 20.56 -3.20
N TYR A 309 17.93 21.24 -3.86
CA TYR A 309 17.68 22.66 -3.69
C TYR A 309 16.24 22.87 -3.20
N GLU A 310 16.10 23.55 -2.06
CA GLU A 310 14.80 23.89 -1.47
C GLU A 310 14.59 25.39 -1.43
N GLY A 311 14.15 25.94 -2.56
CA GLY A 311 13.75 27.34 -2.65
C GLY A 311 12.28 27.54 -2.34
N LYS A 312 11.86 28.80 -2.16
CA LYS A 312 10.46 29.17 -1.81
C LYS A 312 9.42 28.73 -2.85
N ARG A 313 9.80 28.55 -4.10
CA ARG A 313 8.90 28.22 -5.21
C ARG A 313 9.35 27.02 -6.03
N VAL A 314 10.58 26.65 -5.91
CA VAL A 314 11.17 25.57 -6.69
C VAL A 314 11.92 24.64 -5.73
N ARG A 315 11.63 23.35 -5.84
CA ARG A 315 12.38 22.28 -5.21
C ARG A 315 12.97 21.42 -6.31
N VAL A 316 14.21 21.07 -6.15
CA VAL A 316 14.94 20.24 -7.09
C VAL A 316 15.72 19.21 -6.32
N HIS A 317 15.52 17.95 -6.62
CA HIS A 317 16.37 16.86 -6.18
C HIS A 317 16.96 16.20 -7.40
N VAL A 318 18.27 16.06 -7.45
CA VAL A 318 18.98 15.36 -8.52
C VAL A 318 19.96 14.38 -7.92
N GLY A 319 19.66 13.12 -8.09
CA GLY A 319 20.49 12.00 -7.67
C GLY A 319 20.69 10.98 -8.80
N VAL A 320 21.62 10.08 -8.60
CA VAL A 320 21.87 8.95 -9.48
C VAL A 320 22.02 7.70 -8.63
N ASN A 321 21.16 6.72 -8.82
CA ASN A 321 21.32 5.39 -8.24
C ASN A 321 22.38 4.63 -9.01
N LEU A 322 23.38 4.14 -8.32
CA LEU A 322 24.44 3.30 -8.85
C LEU A 322 24.33 1.92 -8.18
N ASP A 323 23.63 1.02 -8.85
CA ASP A 323 23.38 -0.33 -8.35
C ASP A 323 24.42 -1.32 -8.86
N VAL A 324 24.99 -2.10 -7.95
CA VAL A 324 25.89 -3.22 -8.25
C VAL A 324 25.32 -4.47 -7.62
N ASN A 325 25.03 -5.48 -8.43
CA ASN A 325 24.60 -6.78 -7.95
C ASN A 325 25.62 -7.84 -8.30
N LEU A 326 25.97 -8.64 -7.30
CA LEU A 326 26.91 -9.75 -7.40
C LEU A 326 26.18 -11.02 -6.99
N GLY A 327 26.07 -12.00 -7.88
CA GLY A 327 25.49 -13.31 -7.61
C GLY A 327 26.58 -14.38 -7.56
N HIS A 328 26.42 -15.37 -6.69
CA HIS A 328 27.18 -16.60 -6.73
C HIS A 328 26.30 -17.72 -7.26
N GLY A 329 26.67 -18.28 -8.40
CA GLY A 329 25.92 -19.30 -9.12
C GLY A 329 25.63 -18.89 -10.57
N GLN A 330 25.26 -19.86 -11.38
CA GLN A 330 24.92 -19.64 -12.79
C GLN A 330 23.41 -19.43 -12.91
N MET A 331 23.00 -18.32 -13.52
CA MET A 331 21.60 -18.08 -13.81
C MET A 331 21.20 -18.78 -15.12
N LEU A 332 20.09 -19.49 -15.11
CA LEU A 332 19.56 -20.20 -16.29
C LEU A 332 19.08 -19.26 -17.39
N SER A 333 18.63 -18.07 -17.04
CA SER A 333 18.24 -17.03 -18.00
C SER A 333 19.37 -16.42 -18.80
N GLY A 334 20.63 -16.80 -18.51
CA GLY A 334 21.81 -16.16 -19.08
C GLY A 334 22.11 -14.78 -18.48
N ALA A 335 21.39 -14.35 -17.46
CA ALA A 335 21.66 -13.12 -16.71
C ALA A 335 23.06 -13.19 -16.11
N LYS A 336 23.77 -12.05 -16.15
CA LYS A 336 25.15 -11.98 -15.66
C LYS A 336 25.17 -12.08 -14.13
N ASN A 337 26.14 -12.82 -13.59
CA ASN A 337 26.39 -12.88 -12.14
C ASN A 337 26.79 -11.53 -11.54
N VAL A 338 27.19 -10.58 -12.38
CA VAL A 338 27.53 -9.21 -12.00
C VAL A 338 26.74 -8.29 -12.91
N SER A 339 25.96 -7.42 -12.33
CA SER A 339 25.24 -6.37 -13.05
C SER A 339 25.55 -5.01 -12.44
N PHE A 340 25.74 -4.02 -13.28
CA PHE A 340 25.81 -2.60 -12.93
C PHE A 340 24.63 -1.90 -13.61
N ALA A 341 23.80 -1.25 -12.82
CA ALA A 341 22.55 -0.65 -13.28
C ALA A 341 22.46 0.80 -12.77
N PRO A 342 22.97 1.78 -13.52
CA PRO A 342 22.79 3.18 -13.16
C PRO A 342 21.37 3.63 -13.51
N SER A 343 20.74 4.40 -12.62
CA SER A 343 19.43 4.98 -12.88
C SER A 343 19.29 6.38 -12.29
N PRO A 344 18.54 7.28 -12.93
CA PRO A 344 18.31 8.62 -12.42
C PRO A 344 17.38 8.58 -11.19
N HIS A 345 17.53 9.60 -10.32
CA HIS A 345 16.56 9.94 -9.31
C HIS A 345 16.42 11.47 -9.30
N ILE A 346 15.42 11.97 -10.00
CA ILE A 346 15.22 13.41 -10.22
C ILE A 346 13.79 13.76 -9.83
N ASN A 347 13.64 14.67 -8.87
CA ASN A 347 12.34 15.21 -8.50
C ASN A 347 12.40 16.73 -8.66
N LEU A 348 11.51 17.26 -9.45
CA LEU A 348 11.35 18.69 -9.70
C LEU A 348 9.95 19.10 -9.30
N GLU A 349 9.84 20.17 -8.55
CA GLU A 349 8.57 20.78 -8.20
C GLU A 349 8.71 22.30 -8.37
N ALA A 350 7.81 22.91 -9.14
CA ALA A 350 7.81 24.33 -9.38
C ALA A 350 6.42 24.92 -9.18
N GLN A 351 6.29 25.84 -8.23
CA GLN A 351 5.09 26.60 -7.98
C GLN A 351 4.99 27.76 -9.00
N ILE A 352 4.23 27.55 -10.06
CA ILE A 352 4.06 28.52 -11.16
C ILE A 352 3.17 29.69 -10.74
N ALA A 353 2.04 29.38 -10.13
CA ALA A 353 1.15 30.39 -9.59
C ALA A 353 0.96 30.17 -8.09
N LYS A 354 1.09 31.24 -7.32
CA LYS A 354 0.96 31.18 -5.86
C LYS A 354 -0.34 30.48 -5.50
N GLN A 355 -0.20 29.41 -4.71
CA GLN A 355 -1.26 28.67 -4.06
C GLN A 355 -2.14 27.76 -4.93
N TRP A 356 -2.19 27.91 -6.26
CA TRP A 356 -3.15 27.15 -7.04
C TRP A 356 -2.56 26.27 -8.16
N LEU A 357 -1.31 26.51 -8.61
CA LEU A 357 -0.70 25.70 -9.68
C LEU A 357 0.75 25.35 -9.36
N THR A 358 1.04 24.07 -9.28
CA THR A 358 2.38 23.50 -9.16
C THR A 358 2.59 22.52 -10.30
N ILE A 359 3.73 22.59 -10.96
CA ILE A 359 4.18 21.60 -11.94
C ILE A 359 5.19 20.71 -11.22
N TYR A 360 5.13 19.42 -11.47
CA TYR A 360 6.13 18.48 -10.98
C TYR A 360 6.62 17.56 -12.09
N ALA A 361 7.83 17.05 -11.92
CA ALA A 361 8.41 16.00 -12.74
C ALA A 361 9.22 15.08 -11.85
N ASN A 362 8.91 13.79 -11.91
CA ASN A 362 9.62 12.74 -11.21
C ASN A 362 10.22 11.80 -12.25
N ILE A 363 11.50 11.54 -12.15
CA ILE A 363 12.20 10.58 -13.00
C ILE A 363 12.99 9.69 -12.07
N GLU A 364 12.58 8.45 -11.98
CA GLU A 364 13.18 7.48 -11.09
C GLU A 364 13.50 6.20 -11.86
N GLY A 365 14.57 5.56 -11.47
CA GLY A 365 14.84 4.23 -11.93
C GLY A 365 15.25 3.36 -10.77
N HIS A 366 15.02 2.07 -10.87
CA HIS A 366 15.36 1.14 -9.82
C HIS A 366 15.76 -0.23 -10.36
N HIS A 367 16.58 -0.90 -9.59
CA HIS A 367 16.97 -2.27 -9.84
C HIS A 367 16.54 -3.13 -8.64
N GLY A 368 15.83 -4.22 -8.89
CA GLY A 368 15.39 -5.14 -7.85
C GLY A 368 16.57 -5.76 -7.11
N LEU A 369 16.56 -5.68 -5.78
CA LEU A 369 17.60 -6.27 -4.94
C LEU A 369 17.35 -7.76 -4.67
N GLY A 370 16.13 -8.20 -4.85
CA GLY A 370 15.59 -9.54 -4.84
C GLY A 370 16.12 -10.47 -3.77
N SER A 371 15.36 -10.63 -2.72
CA SER A 371 15.50 -11.73 -1.79
C SER A 371 14.42 -12.80 -2.06
N LEU A 372 14.65 -14.01 -1.56
CA LEU A 372 13.62 -15.04 -1.59
C LEU A 372 12.39 -14.61 -0.76
N GLN A 373 12.61 -13.82 0.29
CA GLN A 373 11.52 -13.23 1.07
C GLN A 373 10.65 -12.32 0.22
N GLU A 374 11.22 -11.34 -0.49
CA GLU A 374 10.49 -10.42 -1.38
C GLU A 374 9.75 -11.19 -2.48
N TYR A 375 10.43 -12.15 -3.09
CA TYR A 375 9.85 -13.04 -4.07
C TYR A 375 8.57 -13.73 -3.56
N MET A 376 8.57 -14.29 -2.34
CA MET A 376 7.42 -14.99 -1.79
C MET A 376 6.35 -14.03 -1.23
N GLU A 377 6.72 -12.83 -0.81
CA GLU A 377 5.78 -11.81 -0.33
C GLU A 377 4.98 -11.18 -1.47
N GLU A 378 5.61 -10.97 -2.62
CA GLU A 378 4.94 -10.42 -3.80
C GLU A 378 3.83 -11.36 -4.31
N ASN A 379 4.14 -12.66 -4.45
CA ASN A 379 3.14 -13.63 -4.86
C ASN A 379 3.25 -14.94 -4.07
N ARG A 380 2.38 -15.12 -3.10
CA ARG A 380 2.36 -16.31 -2.24
C ARG A 380 2.06 -17.63 -2.94
N TYR A 381 1.52 -17.60 -4.14
CA TYR A 381 1.16 -18.80 -4.89
C TYR A 381 2.31 -19.36 -5.74
N ARG A 382 3.43 -18.66 -5.74
CA ARG A 382 4.65 -19.07 -6.47
C ARG A 382 5.22 -20.38 -5.97
N ILE A 383 5.94 -21.05 -6.85
CA ILE A 383 6.82 -22.14 -6.45
C ILE A 383 8.09 -21.55 -5.85
N ILE A 384 8.40 -21.92 -4.62
CA ILE A 384 9.63 -21.45 -3.95
C ILE A 384 10.90 -21.87 -4.71
N HIS A 385 10.86 -23.01 -5.40
CA HIS A 385 11.98 -23.50 -6.20
C HIS A 385 12.35 -22.53 -7.34
N ALA A 386 11.36 -21.88 -7.96
CA ALA A 386 11.64 -20.91 -9.01
C ALA A 386 12.46 -19.73 -8.49
N GLY A 387 12.12 -19.21 -7.31
CA GLY A 387 12.88 -18.13 -6.68
C GLY A 387 14.29 -18.52 -6.23
N ILE A 388 14.57 -19.83 -6.09
CA ILE A 388 15.90 -20.36 -5.82
C ILE A 388 16.71 -20.51 -7.10
N ILE A 389 16.07 -21.00 -8.16
CA ILE A 389 16.70 -21.22 -9.45
C ILE A 389 17.04 -19.90 -10.12
N GLU A 390 16.08 -18.97 -10.12
CA GLU A 390 16.24 -17.67 -10.73
C GLU A 390 15.63 -16.60 -9.81
N PRO A 391 16.47 -15.93 -9.03
CA PRO A 391 15.99 -14.91 -8.12
C PRO A 391 15.41 -13.72 -8.88
N HIS A 392 14.28 -13.21 -8.37
CA HIS A 392 13.45 -12.13 -8.90
C HIS A 392 14.16 -10.77 -9.15
N CYS A 393 15.37 -10.61 -8.68
CA CYS A 393 16.15 -9.37 -8.70
C CYS A 393 16.76 -9.00 -10.06
N ALA A 394 16.46 -9.73 -11.11
CA ALA A 394 16.86 -9.32 -12.46
C ALA A 394 16.01 -8.16 -13.00
N ALA A 395 14.85 -7.87 -12.37
CA ALA A 395 13.98 -6.78 -12.80
C ALA A 395 14.69 -5.42 -12.66
N TYR A 396 14.79 -4.71 -13.75
CA TYR A 396 15.44 -3.41 -13.83
C TYR A 396 14.55 -2.42 -14.58
N THR A 397 14.29 -1.28 -13.96
CA THR A 397 13.60 -0.16 -14.57
C THR A 397 14.57 0.99 -14.71
N PRO A 398 15.26 1.14 -15.86
CA PRO A 398 16.22 2.22 -16.10
C PRO A 398 15.61 3.60 -15.91
N VAL A 399 14.35 3.77 -16.33
CA VAL A 399 13.62 5.03 -16.28
C VAL A 399 12.15 4.76 -16.03
N ASP A 400 11.59 5.40 -15.01
CA ASP A 400 10.17 5.64 -14.79
C ASP A 400 9.99 7.15 -14.63
N ALA A 401 9.45 7.80 -15.64
CA ALA A 401 9.29 9.24 -15.69
C ALA A 401 7.82 9.62 -15.63
N GLU A 402 7.51 10.60 -14.79
CA GLU A 402 6.18 11.16 -14.65
C GLU A 402 6.25 12.69 -14.61
N VAL A 403 5.36 13.34 -15.31
CA VAL A 403 5.18 14.79 -15.28
C VAL A 403 3.73 15.09 -15.02
N GLY A 404 3.45 16.06 -14.16
CA GLY A 404 2.09 16.40 -13.81
C GLY A 404 1.91 17.80 -13.25
N PHE A 405 0.65 18.09 -12.98
CA PHE A 405 0.19 19.36 -12.47
C PHE A 405 -0.65 19.12 -11.21
N HIS A 406 -0.32 19.82 -10.15
CA HIS A 406 -1.20 19.98 -8.99
C HIS A 406 -1.94 21.31 -9.13
N ILE A 407 -3.25 21.23 -9.23
CA ILE A 407 -4.15 22.38 -9.39
C ILE A 407 -5.01 22.49 -8.14
N ARG A 408 -4.90 23.58 -7.41
CA ARG A 408 -5.66 23.82 -6.19
C ARG A 408 -6.55 25.05 -6.36
N PRO A 409 -7.70 24.96 -7.07
CA PRO A 409 -8.57 26.09 -7.31
C PRO A 409 -9.18 26.65 -6.03
N TYR A 410 -9.39 25.78 -5.04
CA TYR A 410 -9.89 26.13 -3.71
C TYR A 410 -9.04 25.43 -2.64
N ARG A 411 -9.08 25.92 -1.41
CA ARG A 411 -8.33 25.34 -0.29
C ARG A 411 -8.62 23.85 -0.08
N ASP A 412 -9.85 23.45 -0.30
CA ASP A 412 -10.35 22.12 0.02
C ASP A 412 -10.38 21.17 -1.19
N LEU A 413 -9.94 21.64 -2.37
CA LEU A 413 -9.90 20.84 -3.60
C LEU A 413 -8.50 20.83 -4.21
N LEU A 414 -7.93 19.65 -4.32
CA LEU A 414 -6.70 19.37 -5.08
C LEU A 414 -7.03 18.48 -6.27
N LEU A 415 -6.70 18.94 -7.44
CA LEU A 415 -6.74 18.19 -8.69
C LEU A 415 -5.32 17.88 -9.12
N GLU A 416 -5.09 16.69 -9.57
CA GLU A 416 -3.84 16.26 -10.18
C GLU A 416 -4.11 15.69 -11.56
N ILE A 417 -3.27 16.04 -12.51
CA ILE A 417 -3.26 15.45 -13.86
C ILE A 417 -1.81 15.10 -14.16
N HIS A 418 -1.56 13.88 -14.59
CA HIS A 418 -0.22 13.44 -14.89
C HIS A 418 -0.16 12.54 -16.12
N GLY A 419 1.04 12.46 -16.67
CA GLY A 419 1.40 11.52 -17.71
C GLY A 419 2.80 10.99 -17.46
N GLY A 420 3.07 9.78 -17.88
CA GLY A 420 4.35 9.16 -17.61
C GLY A 420 4.74 8.10 -18.63
N TYR A 421 6.01 7.73 -18.57
CA TYR A 421 6.60 6.68 -19.38
C TYR A 421 7.60 5.88 -18.55
N ALA A 422 7.55 4.56 -18.63
CA ALA A 422 8.54 3.69 -18.02
C ALA A 422 9.07 2.66 -19.03
N TYR A 423 10.38 2.40 -18.96
CA TYR A 423 11.02 1.27 -19.62
C TYR A 423 11.42 0.25 -18.56
N MET A 424 10.96 -0.97 -18.71
CA MET A 424 11.00 -2.00 -17.69
C MET A 424 11.62 -3.27 -18.28
N MET A 425 12.79 -3.66 -17.81
CA MET A 425 13.55 -4.82 -18.29
C MET A 425 13.40 -6.00 -17.34
N HIS A 426 13.42 -7.21 -17.87
CA HIS A 426 13.37 -8.47 -17.13
C HIS A 426 12.20 -8.55 -16.13
N GLN A 427 11.02 -8.12 -16.60
CA GLN A 427 9.81 -8.17 -15.78
C GLN A 427 9.22 -9.57 -15.76
N ASP A 428 8.67 -9.98 -14.63
CA ASP A 428 8.04 -11.27 -14.48
C ASP A 428 6.76 -11.40 -15.29
N VAL A 429 6.69 -12.46 -16.07
CA VAL A 429 5.50 -12.93 -16.75
C VAL A 429 5.04 -14.21 -16.08
N TRP A 430 3.89 -14.15 -15.42
CA TRP A 430 3.37 -15.29 -14.67
C TRP A 430 2.78 -16.36 -15.56
N VAL A 431 3.15 -17.61 -15.28
CA VAL A 431 2.66 -18.79 -15.99
C VAL A 431 2.09 -19.79 -14.98
N ALA A 432 0.84 -20.16 -15.18
CA ALA A 432 0.17 -21.16 -14.36
C ALA A 432 0.23 -22.54 -15.00
N SER A 433 0.58 -23.59 -14.25
CA SER A 433 0.49 -24.96 -14.74
C SER A 433 -0.94 -25.48 -14.68
N THR A 434 -1.44 -26.00 -15.79
CA THR A 434 -2.78 -26.60 -15.86
C THR A 434 -2.77 -28.11 -15.65
N LYS A 435 -1.61 -28.75 -15.67
CA LYS A 435 -1.46 -30.20 -15.49
C LYS A 435 -0.39 -30.53 -14.46
N ASP A 436 -0.44 -31.75 -13.93
CA ASP A 436 0.58 -32.29 -13.06
C ASP A 436 1.83 -32.74 -13.81
N SER A 437 2.97 -32.62 -13.13
CA SER A 437 4.27 -33.12 -13.61
C SER A 437 4.75 -32.53 -14.93
N VAL A 438 4.42 -31.27 -15.18
CA VAL A 438 4.85 -30.51 -16.36
C VAL A 438 6.28 -30.02 -16.17
N LEU A 439 7.15 -30.22 -17.17
CA LEU A 439 8.48 -29.62 -17.17
C LEU A 439 8.41 -28.23 -17.80
N PHE A 440 8.67 -27.21 -17.01
CA PHE A 440 8.80 -25.83 -17.49
C PHE A 440 10.23 -25.59 -17.96
N ALA A 441 10.42 -25.68 -19.28
CA ALA A 441 11.74 -25.67 -19.91
C ALA A 441 12.60 -24.43 -19.58
N PRO A 442 12.05 -23.20 -19.53
CA PRO A 442 12.86 -22.01 -19.22
C PRO A 442 13.65 -22.09 -17.93
N LEU A 443 13.08 -22.71 -16.89
CA LEU A 443 13.72 -22.88 -15.59
C LEU A 443 14.12 -24.33 -15.29
N ASN A 444 13.94 -25.25 -16.23
CA ASN A 444 14.12 -26.69 -16.03
C ASN A 444 13.42 -27.18 -14.75
N LEU A 445 12.22 -26.66 -14.51
CA LEU A 445 11.48 -26.81 -13.27
C LEU A 445 10.26 -27.70 -13.48
N LYS A 446 10.11 -28.75 -12.65
CA LYS A 446 8.92 -29.58 -12.63
C LYS A 446 7.80 -28.87 -11.88
N MET A 447 6.75 -28.53 -12.60
CA MET A 447 5.53 -27.90 -12.07
C MET A 447 4.44 -28.95 -11.86
N MET A 448 3.60 -28.67 -10.90
CA MET A 448 2.36 -29.41 -10.67
C MET A 448 1.17 -28.50 -10.97
N GLN A 449 0.01 -29.09 -11.20
CA GLN A 449 -1.20 -28.32 -11.43
C GLN A 449 -1.43 -27.26 -10.37
N GLY A 450 -1.68 -26.02 -10.79
CA GLY A 450 -1.87 -24.85 -9.92
C GLY A 450 -0.58 -24.17 -9.47
N ASP A 451 0.58 -24.69 -9.82
CA ASP A 451 1.82 -23.96 -9.55
C ASP A 451 1.93 -22.72 -10.44
N LEU A 452 2.40 -21.61 -9.88
CA LEU A 452 2.78 -20.40 -10.60
C LEU A 452 4.29 -20.29 -10.67
N THR A 453 4.78 -20.11 -11.87
CA THR A 453 6.17 -19.77 -12.17
C THR A 453 6.22 -18.55 -13.09
N TYR A 454 7.38 -18.16 -13.55
CA TYR A 454 7.54 -16.99 -14.41
C TYR A 454 8.68 -17.18 -15.41
N PHE A 455 8.67 -16.35 -16.43
CA PHE A 455 9.82 -16.01 -17.27
C PHE A 455 9.91 -14.49 -17.38
N HIS A 456 11.01 -13.98 -17.92
CA HIS A 456 11.22 -12.54 -18.02
C HIS A 456 10.88 -12.01 -19.39
N ALA A 457 10.32 -10.79 -19.43
CA ALA A 457 10.09 -10.02 -20.63
C ALA A 457 10.35 -8.54 -20.41
N ASP A 458 10.67 -7.81 -21.46
CA ASP A 458 10.86 -6.38 -21.43
C ASP A 458 9.58 -5.66 -21.83
N TYR A 459 9.21 -4.64 -21.07
CA TYR A 459 8.00 -3.86 -21.29
C TYR A 459 8.26 -2.36 -21.33
N GLN A 460 7.41 -1.67 -22.04
CA GLN A 460 7.28 -0.23 -22.01
C GLN A 460 5.87 0.12 -21.55
N ARG A 461 5.77 1.11 -20.69
CA ARG A 461 4.51 1.60 -20.16
C ARG A 461 4.39 3.10 -20.40
N GLY A 462 3.42 3.52 -21.21
CA GLY A 462 2.89 4.87 -21.17
C GLY A 462 1.75 4.93 -20.17
N LYS A 463 1.59 6.02 -19.43
CA LYS A 463 0.42 6.26 -18.59
C LYS A 463 -0.10 7.68 -18.73
N ILE A 464 -1.40 7.84 -18.56
CA ILE A 464 -2.08 9.12 -18.37
C ILE A 464 -3.11 8.93 -17.26
N GLY A 465 -3.16 9.85 -16.33
CA GLY A 465 -4.05 9.72 -15.20
C GLY A 465 -4.30 11.01 -14.46
N GLY A 466 -4.98 10.89 -13.33
CA GLY A 466 -5.22 12.00 -12.46
C GLY A 466 -5.86 11.61 -11.14
N GLN A 467 -5.88 12.59 -10.24
CA GLN A 467 -6.42 12.42 -8.91
C GLN A 467 -7.25 13.64 -8.51
N ILE A 468 -8.33 13.39 -7.79
CA ILE A 468 -9.18 14.40 -7.17
C ILE A 468 -9.17 14.15 -5.67
N ASN A 469 -8.68 15.12 -4.92
CA ASN A 469 -8.78 15.13 -3.46
C ASN A 469 -9.66 16.28 -3.03
N TYR A 470 -10.83 15.97 -2.47
CA TYR A 470 -11.78 16.95 -2.00
C TYR A 470 -12.04 16.77 -0.51
N HIS A 471 -11.90 17.85 0.24
CA HIS A 471 -12.12 17.88 1.69
C HIS A 471 -13.21 18.91 2.01
N LEU A 472 -14.42 18.48 2.32
CA LEU A 472 -15.46 19.38 2.80
C LEU A 472 -15.33 19.53 4.32
N GLN A 473 -14.54 20.51 4.75
CA GLN A 473 -14.22 20.73 6.17
C GLN A 473 -13.74 19.41 6.81
N ASP A 474 -14.25 19.09 7.99
CA ASP A 474 -14.01 17.79 8.64
C ASP A 474 -15.11 16.76 8.40
N ALA A 475 -16.10 17.08 7.53
CA ALA A 475 -17.28 16.25 7.36
C ALA A 475 -17.10 15.17 6.30
N VAL A 476 -16.49 15.49 5.15
CA VAL A 476 -16.35 14.55 4.04
C VAL A 476 -14.97 14.69 3.40
N ARG A 477 -14.35 13.54 3.09
CA ARG A 477 -13.15 13.44 2.26
C ARG A 477 -13.45 12.52 1.09
N ILE A 478 -13.10 12.96 -0.10
CA ILE A 478 -13.24 12.18 -1.32
C ILE A 478 -11.88 12.13 -2.00
N ASN A 479 -11.38 10.92 -2.22
CA ASN A 479 -10.18 10.67 -3.00
C ASN A 479 -10.59 9.80 -4.18
N LEU A 480 -10.47 10.34 -5.38
CA LEU A 480 -10.66 9.61 -6.63
C LEU A 480 -9.35 9.65 -7.40
N SER A 481 -8.83 8.52 -7.79
CA SER A 481 -7.67 8.41 -8.67
C SER A 481 -7.95 7.45 -9.80
N GLY A 482 -7.34 7.68 -10.94
CA GLY A 482 -7.46 6.77 -12.07
C GLY A 482 -6.34 6.96 -13.06
N ASP A 483 -5.87 5.83 -13.61
CA ASP A 483 -4.81 5.74 -14.59
C ASP A 483 -5.24 4.88 -15.77
N TYR A 484 -4.82 5.29 -16.96
CA TYR A 484 -4.89 4.50 -18.17
C TYR A 484 -3.48 4.20 -18.67
N TYR A 485 -3.22 2.93 -19.00
CA TYR A 485 -1.91 2.43 -19.36
C TYR A 485 -1.87 2.00 -20.83
N PHE A 486 -0.82 2.42 -21.51
CA PHE A 486 -0.46 1.98 -22.86
C PHE A 486 0.74 1.06 -22.72
N TRP A 487 0.53 -0.21 -22.98
CA TRP A 487 1.57 -1.23 -22.86
C TRP A 487 2.12 -1.64 -24.21
N SER A 488 3.43 -1.82 -24.28
CA SER A 488 4.12 -2.48 -25.38
C SER A 488 5.31 -3.27 -24.84
N GLY A 489 5.80 -4.25 -25.58
CA GLY A 489 6.94 -5.06 -25.13
C GLY A 489 7.31 -6.14 -26.14
N ASP A 490 8.30 -6.94 -25.78
CA ASP A 490 8.82 -8.03 -26.60
C ASP A 490 7.80 -9.17 -26.76
N THR A 491 6.86 -9.27 -25.81
CA THR A 491 5.76 -10.22 -25.82
C THR A 491 4.45 -9.53 -25.49
N THR A 492 3.35 -10.27 -25.60
CA THR A 492 2.05 -9.85 -25.05
C THR A 492 2.20 -9.55 -23.56
N VAL A 493 1.57 -8.47 -23.10
CA VAL A 493 1.62 -8.04 -21.70
C VAL A 493 0.58 -8.81 -20.89
N TYR A 494 1.05 -9.56 -19.91
CA TYR A 494 0.22 -10.40 -19.04
C TYR A 494 0.10 -9.82 -17.64
N ASP A 495 -0.98 -10.18 -16.95
CA ASP A 495 -1.31 -9.87 -15.54
C ASP A 495 -1.41 -8.37 -15.20
N ARG A 496 -1.40 -7.49 -16.20
CA ARG A 496 -1.42 -6.04 -16.04
C ARG A 496 -2.69 -5.45 -16.65
N PRO A 497 -3.44 -4.64 -15.89
CA PRO A 497 -4.61 -3.96 -16.44
C PRO A 497 -4.19 -2.81 -17.35
N ASN A 498 -5.07 -2.43 -18.27
CA ASN A 498 -4.89 -1.24 -19.09
C ASN A 498 -5.53 0.02 -18.51
N TRP A 499 -6.30 -0.09 -17.43
CA TRP A 499 -6.79 1.03 -16.65
C TRP A 499 -7.14 0.60 -15.22
N GLU A 500 -7.03 1.55 -14.29
CA GLU A 500 -7.37 1.39 -12.89
C GLU A 500 -8.07 2.65 -12.38
N VAL A 501 -9.04 2.47 -11.48
CA VAL A 501 -9.73 3.57 -10.79
C VAL A 501 -9.92 3.18 -9.34
N ALA A 502 -9.53 4.07 -8.42
CA ALA A 502 -9.79 3.93 -7.01
C ALA A 502 -10.61 5.11 -6.50
N LEU A 503 -11.67 4.82 -5.74
CA LEU A 503 -12.55 5.83 -5.14
C LEU A 503 -12.67 5.54 -3.65
N ARG A 504 -12.21 6.48 -2.83
CA ARG A 504 -12.41 6.45 -1.38
C ARG A 504 -13.23 7.65 -0.94
N ILE A 505 -14.26 7.39 -0.15
CA ILE A 505 -15.11 8.39 0.46
C ILE A 505 -15.13 8.13 1.96
N ASP A 506 -14.70 9.10 2.75
CA ASP A 506 -14.80 9.09 4.20
C ASP A 506 -15.78 10.18 4.64
N GLY A 507 -16.76 9.83 5.46
CA GLY A 507 -17.78 10.75 5.95
C GLY A 507 -17.88 10.74 7.48
N ARG A 508 -17.87 11.91 8.09
CA ARG A 508 -18.17 12.08 9.52
C ARG A 508 -19.59 12.64 9.65
N ILE A 509 -20.53 11.78 10.02
CA ILE A 509 -21.93 12.17 10.19
C ILE A 509 -22.07 13.08 11.42
N ASN A 510 -21.35 12.74 12.49
CA ASN A 510 -21.28 13.55 13.71
C ASN A 510 -20.05 13.13 14.53
N LYS A 511 -19.90 13.61 15.76
CA LYS A 511 -18.75 13.27 16.63
C LYS A 511 -18.67 11.77 17.02
N HIS A 512 -19.72 11.01 16.81
CA HIS A 512 -19.78 9.60 17.16
C HIS A 512 -19.73 8.69 15.93
N TRP A 513 -20.39 9.06 14.85
CA TRP A 513 -20.56 8.22 13.67
C TRP A 513 -19.67 8.67 12.52
N SER A 514 -18.88 7.74 12.00
CA SER A 514 -18.12 7.85 10.76
C SER A 514 -18.46 6.70 9.83
N VAL A 515 -18.45 6.97 8.55
CA VAL A 515 -18.68 5.96 7.50
C VAL A 515 -17.61 6.09 6.45
N TYR A 516 -17.32 5.01 5.76
CA TYR A 516 -16.42 5.06 4.60
C TYR A 516 -16.88 4.10 3.51
N SER A 517 -16.48 4.40 2.30
CA SER A 517 -16.54 3.49 1.16
C SER A 517 -15.18 3.51 0.46
N ASP A 518 -14.67 2.34 0.10
CA ASP A 518 -13.36 2.16 -0.53
C ASP A 518 -13.53 1.20 -1.71
N ASN A 519 -13.43 1.72 -2.92
CA ASN A 519 -13.82 1.02 -4.12
C ASN A 519 -12.66 1.00 -5.11
N TYR A 520 -12.44 -0.16 -5.72
CA TYR A 520 -11.40 -0.37 -6.72
C TYR A 520 -11.96 -1.04 -7.97
N PHE A 521 -11.54 -0.54 -9.10
CA PHE A 521 -11.91 -1.01 -10.42
C PHE A 521 -10.66 -1.15 -11.28
N ALA A 522 -10.52 -2.24 -11.99
CA ALA A 522 -9.44 -2.42 -12.96
C ALA A 522 -9.93 -3.13 -14.22
N GLY A 523 -9.31 -2.80 -15.34
CA GLY A 523 -9.64 -3.35 -16.64
C GLY A 523 -9.34 -4.83 -16.79
N ASN A 524 -9.64 -5.33 -17.94
CA ASN A 524 -9.32 -6.70 -18.33
C ASN A 524 -7.79 -6.90 -18.30
N ARG A 525 -7.39 -8.11 -17.93
CA ARG A 525 -6.00 -8.55 -17.96
C ARG A 525 -5.90 -9.83 -18.77
N LEU A 526 -4.75 -10.07 -19.38
CA LEU A 526 -4.41 -11.35 -19.97
C LEU A 526 -3.60 -12.16 -18.97
N ALA A 527 -3.78 -13.44 -18.95
CA ALA A 527 -2.98 -14.36 -18.17
C ALA A 527 -2.50 -15.51 -19.04
N LEU A 528 -1.41 -16.14 -18.66
CA LEU A 528 -0.78 -17.21 -19.39
C LEU A 528 -0.80 -18.51 -18.59
N SER A 529 -1.14 -19.60 -19.24
CA SER A 529 -1.00 -20.94 -18.69
C SER A 529 -0.18 -21.85 -19.60
N TYR A 530 0.34 -22.94 -19.01
CA TYR A 530 1.15 -23.93 -19.69
C TYR A 530 0.70 -25.34 -19.32
N ASP A 531 0.51 -26.19 -20.33
CA ASP A 531 0.05 -27.57 -20.13
C ASP A 531 1.15 -28.64 -20.33
N GLY A 532 2.39 -28.21 -20.50
CA GLY A 532 3.54 -29.07 -20.76
C GLY A 532 3.94 -29.12 -22.25
N THR A 533 3.09 -28.59 -23.11
CA THR A 533 3.33 -28.56 -24.57
C THR A 533 3.02 -27.19 -25.14
N ASN A 534 1.88 -26.61 -24.75
CA ASN A 534 1.38 -25.35 -25.30
C ASN A 534 1.16 -24.30 -24.23
N TYR A 535 1.42 -23.06 -24.60
CA TYR A 535 0.97 -21.88 -23.84
C TYR A 535 -0.44 -21.51 -24.31
N THR A 536 -1.30 -21.17 -23.36
CA THR A 536 -2.67 -20.73 -23.63
C THR A 536 -2.93 -19.39 -22.94
N GLU A 537 -3.41 -18.42 -23.71
CA GLU A 537 -3.82 -17.12 -23.22
C GLU A 537 -5.24 -17.16 -22.66
N HIS A 538 -5.44 -16.47 -21.56
CA HIS A 538 -6.73 -16.37 -20.87
C HIS A 538 -7.11 -14.92 -20.62
N HIS A 539 -8.32 -14.54 -21.00
CA HIS A 539 -8.89 -13.24 -20.66
C HIS A 539 -9.46 -13.27 -19.25
N MET A 540 -8.84 -12.58 -18.33
CA MET A 540 -9.36 -12.37 -16.98
C MET A 540 -10.37 -11.23 -16.97
N LYS A 541 -11.47 -11.41 -16.23
CA LYS A 541 -12.53 -10.42 -16.13
C LYS A 541 -12.06 -9.13 -15.42
N PRO A 542 -12.72 -7.99 -15.70
CA PRO A 542 -12.45 -6.77 -14.94
C PRO A 542 -12.63 -7.00 -13.46
N THR A 543 -11.72 -6.43 -12.68
CA THR A 543 -11.80 -6.42 -11.23
C THR A 543 -12.75 -5.34 -10.77
N ILE A 544 -13.67 -5.70 -9.89
CA ILE A 544 -14.55 -4.76 -9.18
C ILE A 544 -14.54 -5.16 -7.72
N GLU A 545 -14.08 -4.28 -6.86
CA GLU A 545 -14.08 -4.47 -5.41
C GLU A 545 -14.73 -3.27 -4.75
N LEU A 546 -15.84 -3.52 -4.06
CA LEU A 546 -16.59 -2.50 -3.33
C LEU A 546 -16.56 -2.83 -1.84
N ASN A 547 -16.02 -1.92 -1.05
CA ASN A 547 -15.89 -2.04 0.38
C ASN A 547 -16.58 -0.85 1.07
N ALA A 548 -17.19 -1.11 2.21
CA ALA A 548 -17.80 -0.08 3.03
C ALA A 548 -17.64 -0.39 4.51
N GLY A 549 -17.70 0.64 5.34
CA GLY A 549 -17.66 0.44 6.77
C GLY A 549 -18.31 1.58 7.52
N VAL A 550 -18.64 1.29 8.76
CA VAL A 550 -19.20 2.22 9.72
C VAL A 550 -18.45 2.11 11.04
N GLU A 551 -18.20 3.23 11.65
CA GLU A 551 -17.52 3.33 12.95
C GLU A 551 -18.38 4.15 13.91
N TYR A 552 -18.47 3.68 15.14
CA TYR A 552 -19.10 4.38 16.24
C TYR A 552 -18.07 4.67 17.32
N ASN A 553 -17.80 5.93 17.55
CA ASN A 553 -16.82 6.44 18.50
C ASN A 553 -17.48 6.87 19.80
N MET A 554 -17.03 6.31 20.93
CA MET A 554 -17.54 6.64 22.25
C MET A 554 -16.41 6.81 23.26
N TRP A 555 -16.72 7.47 24.35
CA TRP A 555 -15.83 7.55 25.48
C TRP A 555 -16.29 6.59 26.58
N VAL A 556 -15.37 5.77 27.07
CA VAL A 556 -15.61 4.81 28.14
C VAL A 556 -14.65 5.09 29.29
N GLY A 557 -15.18 5.27 30.47
CA GLY A 557 -14.39 5.53 31.69
C GLY A 557 -15.01 6.61 32.56
N LYS A 558 -14.41 6.89 33.72
CA LYS A 558 -14.85 7.98 34.59
C LYS A 558 -14.46 9.30 33.92
N ALA A 559 -15.44 10.12 33.54
CA ALA A 559 -15.18 11.50 33.16
C ALA A 559 -14.36 12.14 34.28
N ALA A 560 -13.23 12.76 33.93
CA ALA A 560 -12.48 13.53 34.90
C ALA A 560 -13.49 14.48 35.58
N ARG A 561 -13.74 14.32 36.88
CA ARG A 561 -14.68 15.13 37.62
C ARG A 561 -14.30 16.58 37.37
N LYS A 562 -15.25 17.38 36.87
CA LYS A 562 -15.11 18.82 36.80
C LYS A 562 -14.60 19.27 38.16
N ALA A 563 -13.35 19.72 38.24
CA ALA A 563 -12.87 20.40 39.41
C ALA A 563 -13.77 21.62 39.61
N LYS A 564 -14.53 21.63 40.69
CA LYS A 564 -15.31 22.77 41.16
C LYS A 564 -14.29 23.84 41.57
N GLY A 565 -14.01 24.78 40.70
CA GLY A 565 -13.10 25.89 40.96
C GLY A 565 -13.02 26.77 39.75
N ASP A 566 -13.39 28.01 39.90
CA ASP A 566 -13.36 29.08 38.92
C ASP A 566 -12.01 29.17 38.20
N SER A 567 -11.98 28.68 37.00
CA SER A 567 -11.08 29.19 35.98
C SER A 567 -11.60 28.71 34.61
N MET A 568 -11.96 29.67 33.79
CA MET A 568 -12.51 29.52 32.45
C MET A 568 -11.42 29.12 31.45
N THR A 569 -10.71 28.03 31.75
CA THR A 569 -9.83 27.38 30.80
C THR A 569 -10.68 26.33 30.05
N LEU A 570 -10.90 26.57 28.76
CA LEU A 570 -11.48 25.62 27.83
C LEU A 570 -10.65 24.33 27.88
N ARG A 571 -11.05 23.38 28.73
CA ARG A 571 -10.45 22.04 28.67
C ARG A 571 -10.97 21.35 27.39
N PRO A 572 -10.08 20.82 26.58
CA PRO A 572 -10.51 20.10 25.39
C PRO A 572 -11.46 18.96 25.77
N GLU A 573 -12.53 18.75 25.00
CA GLU A 573 -13.44 17.63 25.20
C GLU A 573 -12.62 16.33 25.20
N PRO A 574 -12.92 15.36 26.10
CA PRO A 574 -12.22 14.08 26.11
C PRO A 574 -12.43 13.38 24.77
N LYS A 575 -11.35 12.96 24.15
CA LYS A 575 -11.40 12.25 22.88
C LYS A 575 -11.96 10.83 23.07
N PRO A 576 -12.68 10.28 22.11
CA PRO A 576 -13.24 8.93 22.22
C PRO A 576 -12.09 7.90 22.31
N ASN A 577 -12.18 7.00 23.29
CA ASN A 577 -11.21 5.94 23.51
C ASN A 577 -11.69 4.54 23.10
N LEU A 578 -12.98 4.40 22.80
CA LEU A 578 -13.55 3.16 22.26
C LEU A 578 -14.20 3.46 20.91
N THR A 579 -13.82 2.69 19.91
CA THR A 579 -14.42 2.70 18.58
C THR A 579 -14.97 1.30 18.30
N LEU A 580 -16.27 1.19 18.07
CA LEU A 580 -16.87 -0.01 17.49
C LEU A 580 -16.91 0.14 15.99
N PHE A 581 -16.64 -0.91 15.23
CA PHE A 581 -16.65 -0.84 13.78
C PHE A 581 -17.25 -2.09 13.13
N LEU A 582 -17.90 -1.87 12.00
CA LEU A 582 -18.35 -2.91 11.08
C LEU A 582 -17.74 -2.60 9.71
N GLN A 583 -17.10 -3.59 9.11
CA GLN A 583 -16.54 -3.53 7.77
C GLN A 583 -17.21 -4.60 6.91
N LEU A 584 -17.63 -4.22 5.73
CA LEU A 584 -18.18 -5.10 4.72
C LEU A 584 -17.31 -4.97 3.46
N ASN A 585 -16.63 -6.04 3.11
CA ASN A 585 -15.73 -6.04 1.97
C ASN A 585 -16.30 -6.89 0.84
N ASN A 586 -16.05 -6.47 -0.39
CA ASN A 586 -16.53 -7.12 -1.60
C ASN A 586 -18.03 -7.44 -1.55
N TRP A 587 -18.83 -6.43 -1.18
CA TRP A 587 -20.26 -6.61 -0.92
C TRP A 587 -21.09 -7.02 -2.15
N LEU A 588 -20.52 -6.89 -3.37
CA LEU A 588 -21.09 -7.47 -4.58
C LEU A 588 -20.82 -8.99 -4.72
N HIS A 589 -20.15 -9.59 -3.76
CA HIS A 589 -19.79 -11.01 -3.78
C HIS A 589 -19.04 -11.44 -5.07
N ARG A 590 -18.27 -10.55 -5.68
CA ARG A 590 -17.51 -10.89 -6.88
C ARG A 590 -16.27 -11.70 -6.52
N LYS A 591 -16.01 -12.72 -7.31
CA LYS A 591 -14.76 -13.49 -7.24
C LYS A 591 -13.84 -12.96 -8.32
N ASN A 592 -13.03 -11.96 -7.95
CA ASN A 592 -12.05 -11.36 -8.85
C ASN A 592 -10.87 -12.30 -9.01
N ASP A 593 -10.41 -12.52 -10.24
CA ASP A 593 -9.21 -13.30 -10.50
C ASP A 593 -7.99 -12.48 -10.05
N ILE A 594 -7.23 -12.98 -9.06
CA ILE A 594 -5.96 -12.38 -8.61
C ILE A 594 -4.86 -12.77 -9.60
N TYR A 595 -4.72 -14.06 -9.80
CA TYR A 595 -3.92 -14.69 -10.85
C TYR A 595 -4.77 -15.75 -11.54
N TYR A 596 -4.39 -16.20 -12.72
CA TYR A 596 -5.11 -17.28 -13.38
C TYR A 596 -5.20 -18.50 -12.46
N GLY A 597 -6.42 -18.94 -12.20
CA GLY A 597 -6.71 -20.02 -11.28
C GLY A 597 -6.84 -19.64 -9.81
N TYR A 598 -6.50 -18.42 -9.41
CA TYR A 598 -6.59 -17.94 -8.03
C TYR A 598 -7.53 -16.74 -7.93
N ARG A 599 -8.64 -16.92 -7.24
CA ARG A 599 -9.68 -15.90 -7.07
C ARG A 599 -9.67 -15.30 -5.68
N SER A 600 -10.09 -14.04 -5.60
CA SER A 600 -10.35 -13.39 -4.33
C SER A 600 -11.53 -14.06 -3.61
N GLN A 601 -11.61 -13.84 -2.31
CA GLN A 601 -12.78 -14.20 -1.54
C GLN A 601 -14.00 -13.41 -2.02
N GLY A 602 -15.20 -14.00 -1.89
CA GLY A 602 -16.44 -13.28 -2.08
C GLY A 602 -16.70 -12.25 -0.96
N ILE A 603 -17.94 -11.97 -0.70
CA ILE A 603 -18.33 -11.08 0.40
C ILE A 603 -17.73 -11.53 1.73
N ASN A 604 -17.18 -10.60 2.45
CA ASN A 604 -16.67 -10.83 3.79
C ASN A 604 -16.98 -9.64 4.71
N PHE A 605 -17.10 -9.89 6.00
CA PHE A 605 -17.34 -8.84 6.97
C PHE A 605 -16.48 -9.01 8.23
N LEU A 606 -16.26 -7.92 8.92
CA LEU A 606 -15.59 -7.84 10.21
C LEU A 606 -16.38 -6.92 11.14
N LEU A 607 -16.69 -7.42 12.32
CA LEU A 607 -17.25 -6.64 13.43
C LEU A 607 -16.22 -6.60 14.54
N GLY A 608 -15.88 -5.42 15.01
CA GLY A 608 -14.83 -5.28 15.98
C GLY A 608 -14.87 -4.04 16.82
N ALA A 609 -13.88 -3.94 17.69
CA ALA A 609 -13.67 -2.81 18.56
C ALA A 609 -12.19 -2.41 18.62
N THR A 610 -11.95 -1.12 18.75
CA THR A 610 -10.62 -0.55 19.05
C THR A 610 -10.71 0.19 20.38
N PHE A 611 -9.94 -0.23 21.34
CA PHE A 611 -9.79 0.46 22.61
C PHE A 611 -8.42 1.15 22.68
N ARG A 612 -8.40 2.43 23.04
CA ARG A 612 -7.20 3.25 23.19
C ARG A 612 -7.03 3.63 24.66
N PHE A 613 -5.77 3.56 25.15
CA PHE A 613 -5.47 3.76 26.56
C PHE A 613 -4.14 4.51 26.77
#